data_b6597f0455186bb26d0f2d2bc4ee58cf
#
_entry.id   b6597f0455186bb26d0f2d2bc4ee58cf
#
_cell.length_a   1.000
_cell.length_b   1.000
_cell.length_c   1.000
_cell.angle_alpha   90.00
_cell.angle_beta   90.00
_cell.angle_gamma   90.00
#
_symmetry.space_group_name_H-M   'P 1'
#
loop_
_entity.id
_entity.type
_entity.pdbx_description
1 polymer ?
#
loop_
_entity_poly.entity_id
_entity_poly.type
_entity_poly.pdbx_seq_one_letter_code
_entity_poly.pdbx_strand_id
1 'polypeptide(L)'
;IYIREYKVDTITILGSVMNPGTYKLNRGTKLSEAIIAAGGYESSAYPFGGYLENKKALEVNETSKERLYDEFITNLITNGASAANQDSAIGNLLLQLKETEPTGRIIAEFDLDLIKNYPSLDTILEDGDQLFIPQITQQVFVQGEVGNSGAIRYSPNMDIEFYINKAGGYLRTA
;
A
#
# COMPACT_ATOMS: atom_id res chain seq x y z
N ILE A 1 12.08 -41.38 -16.55
CA ILE A 1 11.25 -40.69 -15.53
C ILE A 1 11.59 -39.23 -15.63
N TYR A 2 10.71 -38.43 -16.22
CA TYR A 2 10.84 -36.97 -16.19
C TYR A 2 10.35 -36.49 -14.81
N ILE A 3 11.25 -36.10 -13.94
CA ILE A 3 10.91 -35.37 -12.72
C ILE A 3 10.58 -33.94 -13.14
N ARG A 4 9.30 -33.57 -13.12
CA ARG A 4 8.90 -32.18 -13.25
C ARG A 4 9.42 -31.47 -12.00
N GLU A 5 10.34 -30.56 -12.19
CA GLU A 5 10.76 -29.62 -11.14
C GLU A 5 9.55 -28.76 -10.76
N TYR A 6 8.97 -29.00 -9.60
CA TYR A 6 7.91 -28.15 -9.06
C TYR A 6 8.56 -26.83 -8.67
N LYS A 7 8.35 -25.80 -9.48
CA LYS A 7 8.75 -24.44 -9.11
C LYS A 7 7.72 -23.90 -8.10
N VAL A 8 8.17 -23.69 -6.90
CA VAL A 8 7.38 -23.09 -5.82
C VAL A 8 7.82 -21.65 -5.64
N ASP A 9 6.85 -20.79 -5.36
CA ASP A 9 7.07 -19.40 -4.98
C ASP A 9 6.84 -19.27 -3.47
N THR A 10 7.61 -18.39 -2.82
CA THR A 10 7.54 -18.14 -1.40
C THR A 10 6.72 -16.88 -1.17
N ILE A 11 5.56 -17.01 -0.53
CA ILE A 11 4.63 -15.92 -0.26
C ILE A 11 4.52 -15.75 1.25
N THR A 12 4.61 -14.51 1.71
CA THR A 12 4.45 -14.19 3.14
C THR A 12 3.08 -13.53 3.36
N ILE A 13 2.30 -14.06 4.29
CA ILE A 13 0.96 -13.56 4.63
C ILE A 13 0.97 -13.08 6.06
N LEU A 14 0.64 -11.82 6.27
CA LEU A 14 0.73 -11.11 7.54
C LEU A 14 -0.63 -10.51 7.93
N GLY A 15 -0.78 -10.25 9.21
CA GLY A 15 -1.98 -9.59 9.75
C GLY A 15 -3.11 -10.57 10.08
N SER A 16 -4.35 -10.13 9.86
CA SER A 16 -5.57 -10.81 10.34
C SER A 16 -6.03 -11.95 9.43
N VAL A 17 -5.21 -12.97 9.32
CA VAL A 17 -5.57 -14.28 8.76
C VAL A 17 -5.46 -15.35 9.84
N MET A 18 -6.12 -16.48 9.68
CA MET A 18 -6.13 -17.53 10.70
C MET A 18 -4.74 -18.06 11.02
N ASN A 19 -3.87 -18.19 10.04
CA ASN A 19 -2.50 -18.67 10.21
C ASN A 19 -1.53 -17.76 9.44
N PRO A 20 -1.08 -16.63 10.02
CA PRO A 20 -0.08 -15.79 9.38
C PRO A 20 1.26 -16.52 9.33
N GLY A 21 2.03 -16.30 8.24
CA GLY A 21 3.31 -16.97 8.04
C GLY A 21 3.78 -16.96 6.60
N THR A 22 4.86 -17.69 6.37
CA THR A 22 5.47 -17.86 5.04
C THR A 22 5.07 -19.20 4.43
N TYR A 23 4.53 -19.16 3.24
CA TYR A 23 4.00 -20.30 2.51
C TYR A 23 4.81 -20.59 1.25
N LYS A 24 5.06 -21.86 0.98
CA LYS A 24 5.60 -22.33 -0.29
C LYS A 24 4.44 -22.81 -1.15
N LEU A 25 4.08 -22.01 -2.12
CA LEU A 25 2.92 -22.25 -2.99
C LEU A 25 3.40 -22.56 -4.42
N ASN A 26 2.54 -23.20 -5.21
CA ASN A 26 2.86 -23.46 -6.61
C ASN A 26 2.99 -22.14 -7.38
N ARG A 27 3.89 -22.09 -8.33
CA ARG A 27 4.03 -20.92 -9.20
C ARG A 27 2.71 -20.63 -9.92
N GLY A 28 2.31 -19.35 -9.89
CA GLY A 28 1.06 -18.89 -10.46
C GLY A 28 -0.15 -19.03 -9.53
N THR A 29 0.07 -19.35 -8.24
CA THR A 29 -0.96 -19.30 -7.22
C THR A 29 -1.53 -17.89 -7.14
N LYS A 30 -2.83 -17.79 -6.99
CA LYS A 30 -3.55 -16.53 -6.90
C LYS A 30 -3.69 -16.06 -5.46
N LEU A 31 -3.96 -14.77 -5.28
CA LEU A 31 -4.14 -14.12 -3.99
C LEU A 31 -5.23 -14.82 -3.14
N SER A 32 -6.38 -15.14 -3.74
CA SER A 32 -7.46 -15.83 -3.04
C SER A 32 -7.04 -17.22 -2.54
N GLU A 33 -6.29 -17.98 -3.35
CA GLU A 33 -5.79 -19.31 -2.99
C GLU A 33 -4.78 -19.25 -1.85
N ALA A 34 -3.92 -18.22 -1.85
CA ALA A 34 -2.95 -17.99 -0.77
C ALA A 34 -3.64 -17.66 0.55
N ILE A 35 -4.67 -16.80 0.54
CA ILE A 35 -5.47 -16.49 1.73
C ILE A 35 -6.20 -17.73 2.24
N ILE A 36 -6.77 -18.55 1.35
CA ILE A 36 -7.42 -19.81 1.73
C ILE A 36 -6.41 -20.79 2.34
N ALA A 37 -5.19 -20.88 1.78
CA ALA A 37 -4.12 -21.70 2.34
C ALA A 37 -3.71 -21.24 3.76
N ALA A 38 -3.82 -19.95 4.07
CA ALA A 38 -3.63 -19.39 5.40
C ALA A 38 -4.83 -19.60 6.34
N GLY A 39 -5.86 -20.35 5.90
CA GLY A 39 -7.06 -20.65 6.69
C GLY A 39 -8.16 -19.60 6.56
N GLY A 40 -8.02 -18.61 5.67
CA GLY A 40 -8.95 -17.52 5.49
C GLY A 40 -8.70 -16.36 6.46
N TYR A 41 -9.65 -15.43 6.49
CA TYR A 41 -9.62 -14.24 7.33
C TYR A 41 -10.08 -14.53 8.76
N GLU A 42 -9.48 -13.85 9.73
CA GLU A 42 -10.05 -13.71 11.07
C GLU A 42 -11.31 -12.85 11.05
N SER A 43 -12.15 -12.97 12.08
CA SER A 43 -13.37 -12.15 12.22
C SER A 43 -13.10 -10.66 12.36
N SER A 44 -11.90 -10.29 12.78
CA SER A 44 -11.42 -8.91 12.92
C SER A 44 -10.73 -8.37 11.66
N ALA A 45 -10.61 -9.15 10.60
CA ALA A 45 -9.92 -8.75 9.39
C ALA A 45 -10.66 -7.61 8.66
N TYR A 46 -9.87 -6.73 8.04
CA TYR A 46 -10.35 -5.67 7.17
C TYR A 46 -9.75 -5.82 5.76
N PRO A 47 -10.32 -6.70 4.91
CA PRO A 47 -9.79 -6.98 3.58
C PRO A 47 -9.66 -5.74 2.69
N PHE A 48 -10.60 -4.78 2.80
CA PHE A 48 -10.55 -3.52 2.03
C PHE A 48 -9.32 -2.65 2.33
N GLY A 49 -8.65 -2.87 3.45
CA GLY A 49 -7.39 -2.22 3.78
C GLY A 49 -6.18 -3.08 3.45
N GLY A 50 -6.40 -4.24 2.86
CA GLY A 50 -5.34 -5.16 2.45
C GLY A 50 -4.45 -4.58 1.37
N TYR A 51 -3.19 -4.98 1.36
CA TYR A 51 -2.26 -4.63 0.30
C TYR A 51 -1.25 -5.75 0.03
N LEU A 52 -0.75 -5.74 -1.19
CA LEU A 52 0.30 -6.60 -1.70
C LEU A 52 1.59 -5.78 -1.81
N GLU A 53 2.69 -6.28 -1.27
CA GLU A 53 4.04 -5.76 -1.53
C GLU A 53 4.79 -6.72 -2.44
N ASN A 54 5.27 -6.20 -3.56
CA ASN A 54 6.01 -6.94 -4.57
C ASN A 54 7.44 -6.41 -4.68
N LYS A 55 8.40 -7.32 -4.65
CA LYS A 55 9.83 -6.97 -4.71
C LYS A 55 10.23 -6.24 -5.99
N LYS A 56 9.71 -6.70 -7.13
CA LYS A 56 10.02 -6.07 -8.43
C LYS A 56 9.44 -4.66 -8.52
N ALA A 57 8.22 -4.46 -7.99
CA ALA A 57 7.62 -3.14 -7.91
C ALA A 57 8.46 -2.20 -7.03
N LEU A 58 9.01 -2.71 -5.92
CA LEU A 58 9.93 -1.94 -5.08
C LEU A 58 11.19 -1.52 -5.86
N GLU A 59 11.87 -2.46 -6.53
CA GLU A 59 13.07 -2.20 -7.32
C GLU A 59 12.81 -1.16 -8.44
N VAL A 60 11.68 -1.26 -9.13
CA VAL A 60 11.26 -0.29 -10.15
C VAL A 60 11.03 1.10 -9.55
N ASN A 61 10.38 1.17 -8.39
CA ASN A 61 10.11 2.43 -7.70
C ASN A 61 11.39 3.08 -7.16
N GLU A 62 12.33 2.28 -6.64
CA GLU A 62 13.67 2.75 -6.22
C GLU A 62 14.43 3.36 -7.41
N THR A 63 14.55 2.62 -8.51
CA THR A 63 15.21 3.09 -9.73
C THR A 63 14.54 4.34 -10.30
N SER A 64 13.21 4.39 -10.28
CA SER A 64 12.46 5.55 -10.75
C SER A 64 12.67 6.77 -9.88
N LYS A 65 12.75 6.60 -8.55
CA LYS A 65 13.06 7.68 -7.60
C LYS A 65 14.44 8.25 -7.85
N GLU A 66 15.47 7.39 -8.01
CA GLU A 66 16.83 7.81 -8.30
C GLU A 66 16.90 8.62 -9.61
N ARG A 67 16.27 8.10 -10.67
CA ARG A 67 16.23 8.81 -11.96
C ARG A 67 15.54 10.17 -11.85
N LEU A 68 14.40 10.26 -11.17
CA LEU A 68 13.70 11.52 -10.95
C LEU A 68 14.55 12.53 -10.18
N TYR A 69 15.27 12.07 -9.17
CA TYR A 69 16.19 12.90 -8.41
C TYR A 69 17.32 13.46 -9.32
N ASP A 70 17.97 12.62 -10.11
CA ASP A 70 19.04 13.00 -11.01
C ASP A 70 18.57 13.96 -12.12
N GLU A 71 17.41 13.68 -12.72
CA GLU A 71 16.78 14.56 -13.73
C GLU A 71 16.48 15.94 -13.13
N PHE A 72 15.98 15.97 -11.91
CA PHE A 72 15.65 17.21 -11.23
C PHE A 72 16.91 18.04 -10.91
N ILE A 73 17.95 17.42 -10.38
CA ILE A 73 19.25 18.06 -10.14
C ILE A 73 19.84 18.59 -11.44
N THR A 74 19.84 17.80 -12.51
CA THR A 74 20.36 18.19 -13.83
C THR A 74 19.62 19.41 -14.37
N ASN A 75 18.29 19.43 -14.26
CA ASN A 75 17.47 20.57 -14.67
C ASN A 75 17.77 21.84 -13.87
N LEU A 76 17.99 21.73 -12.57
CA LEU A 76 18.38 22.86 -11.72
C LEU A 76 19.73 23.45 -12.14
N ILE A 77 20.72 22.61 -12.39
CA ILE A 77 22.07 23.04 -12.82
C ILE A 77 21.99 23.70 -14.18
N THR A 78 21.27 23.09 -15.13
CA THR A 78 21.20 23.58 -16.53
C THR A 78 20.45 24.91 -16.63
N ASN A 79 19.41 25.11 -15.83
CA ASN A 79 18.60 26.32 -15.83
C ASN A 79 19.14 27.44 -14.92
N GLY A 80 20.34 27.29 -14.35
CA GLY A 80 21.02 28.32 -13.56
C GLY A 80 20.38 28.63 -12.22
N ALA A 81 19.48 27.78 -11.74
CA ALA A 81 18.95 27.89 -10.40
C ALA A 81 20.04 27.47 -9.41
N SER A 82 20.56 28.43 -8.63
CA SER A 82 21.53 28.13 -7.58
C SER A 82 20.87 27.19 -6.56
N ALA A 83 21.21 25.92 -6.61
CA ALA A 83 20.82 24.91 -5.62
C ALA A 83 21.36 25.20 -4.20
N ALA A 84 22.01 26.35 -4.03
CA ALA A 84 22.86 26.67 -2.87
C ALA A 84 22.10 27.13 -1.61
N ASN A 85 20.79 27.37 -1.67
CA ASN A 85 20.07 27.78 -0.47
C ASN A 85 19.26 26.60 0.09
N GLN A 86 19.78 25.95 1.12
CA GLN A 86 19.08 24.90 1.87
C GLN A 86 17.73 25.36 2.45
N ASP A 87 17.51 26.67 2.53
CA ASP A 87 16.25 27.30 2.97
C ASP A 87 15.26 27.56 1.82
N SER A 88 15.59 27.17 0.59
CA SER A 88 14.68 27.33 -0.53
C SER A 88 13.62 26.23 -0.56
N ALA A 89 12.41 26.55 -1.02
CA ALA A 89 11.35 25.56 -1.22
C ALA A 89 11.81 24.36 -2.09
N ILE A 90 12.71 24.61 -3.02
CA ILE A 90 13.34 23.61 -3.89
C ILE A 90 14.27 22.67 -3.11
N GLY A 91 15.09 23.20 -2.20
CA GLY A 91 15.95 22.41 -1.32
C GLY A 91 15.12 21.45 -0.43
N ASN A 92 14.05 21.96 0.14
CA ASN A 92 13.13 21.16 0.97
C ASN A 92 12.44 20.06 0.15
N LEU A 93 12.03 20.35 -1.07
CA LEU A 93 11.43 19.37 -1.98
C LEU A 93 12.42 18.24 -2.34
N LEU A 94 13.68 18.59 -2.60
CA LEU A 94 14.74 17.61 -2.85
C LEU A 94 15.01 16.72 -1.65
N LEU A 95 15.07 17.30 -0.46
CA LEU A 95 15.21 16.54 0.79
C LEU A 95 14.03 15.61 0.99
N GLN A 96 12.82 16.09 0.80
CA GLN A 96 11.61 15.27 0.90
C GLN A 96 11.61 14.13 -0.11
N LEU A 97 11.99 14.37 -1.37
CA LEU A 97 12.10 13.34 -2.39
C LEU A 97 13.17 12.29 -2.01
N LYS A 98 14.30 12.74 -1.45
CA LYS A 98 15.38 11.86 -1.01
C LYS A 98 14.97 10.99 0.19
N GLU A 99 14.25 11.55 1.14
CA GLU A 99 13.81 10.89 2.37
C GLU A 99 12.59 9.99 2.18
N THR A 100 11.80 10.19 1.11
CA THR A 100 10.65 9.33 0.81
C THR A 100 11.13 7.92 0.51
N GLU A 101 10.75 6.95 1.32
CA GLU A 101 11.04 5.54 1.05
C GLU A 101 10.10 5.00 -0.02
N PRO A 102 10.62 4.45 -1.13
CA PRO A 102 9.80 3.81 -2.13
C PRO A 102 9.17 2.55 -1.54
N THR A 103 7.96 2.25 -1.96
CA THR A 103 7.24 1.04 -1.55
C THR A 103 7.00 0.15 -2.75
N GLY A 104 7.00 -1.16 -2.52
CA GLY A 104 6.59 -2.15 -3.51
C GLY A 104 5.08 -2.40 -3.54
N ARG A 105 4.28 -1.47 -2.98
CA ARG A 105 2.85 -1.66 -2.82
C ARG A 105 2.13 -1.69 -4.17
N ILE A 106 1.38 -2.76 -4.37
CA ILE A 106 0.48 -2.97 -5.51
C ILE A 106 -0.96 -3.01 -4.97
N ILE A 107 -1.86 -2.31 -5.65
CA ILE A 107 -3.29 -2.37 -5.36
C ILE A 107 -3.82 -3.69 -5.91
N ALA A 108 -4.40 -4.51 -5.04
CA ALA A 108 -5.03 -5.78 -5.39
C ALA A 108 -6.40 -5.88 -4.71
N GLU A 109 -7.26 -6.74 -5.23
CA GLU A 109 -8.53 -7.02 -4.59
C GLU A 109 -8.37 -8.10 -3.52
N PHE A 110 -8.87 -7.82 -2.33
CA PHE A 110 -8.82 -8.74 -1.18
C PHE A 110 -10.20 -9.24 -0.75
N ASP A 111 -11.29 -8.72 -1.33
CA ASP A 111 -12.63 -9.24 -1.07
C ASP A 111 -12.82 -10.57 -1.81
N LEU A 112 -12.77 -11.67 -1.07
CA LEU A 112 -12.91 -13.03 -1.63
C LEU A 112 -14.27 -13.27 -2.29
N ASP A 113 -15.34 -12.63 -1.80
CA ASP A 113 -16.66 -12.74 -2.42
C ASP A 113 -16.71 -11.98 -3.73
N LEU A 114 -16.07 -10.82 -3.80
CA LEU A 114 -15.93 -10.07 -5.05
C LEU A 114 -15.08 -10.81 -6.06
N ILE A 115 -13.93 -11.35 -5.64
CA ILE A 115 -13.04 -12.17 -6.50
C ILE A 115 -13.77 -13.40 -7.04
N LYS A 116 -14.59 -14.06 -6.22
CA LYS A 116 -15.37 -15.22 -6.64
C LYS A 116 -16.35 -14.87 -7.75
N ASN A 117 -16.96 -13.69 -7.69
CA ASN A 117 -17.89 -13.22 -8.72
C ASN A 117 -17.16 -12.66 -9.96
N TYR A 118 -15.96 -12.14 -9.79
CA TYR A 118 -15.12 -11.54 -10.84
C TYR A 118 -13.69 -12.11 -10.79
N PRO A 119 -13.46 -13.35 -11.28
CA PRO A 119 -12.15 -14.04 -11.19
C PRO A 119 -10.99 -13.31 -11.87
N SER A 120 -11.27 -12.32 -12.71
CA SER A 120 -10.26 -11.45 -13.34
C SER A 120 -9.58 -10.49 -12.37
N LEU A 121 -10.19 -10.23 -11.21
CA LEU A 121 -9.62 -9.38 -10.15
C LEU A 121 -8.63 -10.15 -9.26
N ASP A 122 -8.58 -11.47 -9.38
CA ASP A 122 -7.74 -12.33 -8.57
C ASP A 122 -6.29 -12.28 -9.04
N THR A 123 -5.48 -11.54 -8.33
CA THR A 123 -4.08 -11.27 -8.67
C THR A 123 -3.23 -12.53 -8.57
N ILE A 124 -2.41 -12.81 -9.59
CA ILE A 124 -1.40 -13.86 -9.55
C ILE A 124 -0.22 -13.37 -8.74
N LEU A 125 0.22 -14.20 -7.78
CA LEU A 125 1.34 -13.89 -6.90
C LEU A 125 2.67 -14.32 -7.51
N GLU A 126 3.73 -13.60 -7.13
CA GLU A 126 5.10 -13.87 -7.54
C GLU A 126 5.98 -14.22 -6.33
N ASP A 127 7.14 -14.84 -6.60
CA ASP A 127 8.08 -15.22 -5.53
C ASP A 127 8.57 -14.01 -4.74
N GLY A 128 8.43 -14.08 -3.43
CA GLY A 128 8.78 -13.01 -2.50
C GLY A 128 7.67 -12.00 -2.22
N ASP A 129 6.48 -12.18 -2.77
CA ASP A 129 5.33 -11.33 -2.47
C ASP A 129 4.94 -11.42 -0.99
N GLN A 130 4.48 -10.28 -0.45
CA GLN A 130 3.95 -10.18 0.89
C GLN A 130 2.52 -9.62 0.86
N LEU A 131 1.62 -10.36 1.47
CA LEU A 131 0.22 -9.94 1.66
C LEU A 131 0.06 -9.44 3.09
N PHE A 132 -0.50 -8.27 3.26
CA PHE A 132 -0.85 -7.74 4.57
C PHE A 132 -2.33 -7.46 4.67
N ILE A 133 -2.97 -8.04 5.67
CA ILE A 133 -4.40 -7.88 5.94
C ILE A 133 -4.54 -7.19 7.31
N PRO A 134 -4.92 -5.90 7.36
CA PRO A 134 -5.08 -5.19 8.62
C PRO A 134 -6.31 -5.67 9.40
N GLN A 135 -6.34 -5.31 10.67
CA GLN A 135 -7.55 -5.45 11.48
C GLN A 135 -8.49 -4.28 11.25
N ILE A 136 -9.78 -4.53 11.39
CA ILE A 136 -10.77 -3.48 11.41
C ILE A 136 -10.52 -2.57 12.62
N THR A 137 -10.35 -1.28 12.39
CA THR A 137 -10.26 -0.29 13.45
C THR A 137 -11.62 0.39 13.61
N GLN A 138 -12.06 0.55 14.85
CA GLN A 138 -13.28 1.31 15.13
C GLN A 138 -13.01 2.82 15.16
N GLN A 139 -12.19 3.31 14.24
CA GLN A 139 -11.79 4.70 14.16
C GLN A 139 -11.75 5.16 12.71
N VAL A 140 -12.18 6.40 12.50
CA VAL A 140 -12.07 7.12 11.23
C VAL A 140 -11.04 8.21 11.43
N PHE A 141 -10.03 8.26 10.57
CA PHE A 141 -9.00 9.31 10.59
C PHE A 141 -9.40 10.43 9.64
N VAL A 142 -9.57 11.63 10.16
CA VAL A 142 -9.84 12.84 9.38
C VAL A 142 -8.58 13.70 9.39
N GLN A 143 -8.04 13.97 8.20
CA GLN A 143 -6.79 14.73 8.03
C GLN A 143 -6.94 15.73 6.88
N GLY A 144 -6.07 16.74 6.85
CA GLY A 144 -6.04 17.78 5.83
C GLY A 144 -6.67 19.09 6.29
N GLU A 145 -7.36 19.77 5.40
CA GLU A 145 -7.94 21.12 5.60
C GLU A 145 -9.23 21.08 6.45
N VAL A 146 -9.11 20.54 7.68
CA VAL A 146 -10.19 20.48 8.68
C VAL A 146 -9.77 21.15 9.97
N GLY A 147 -10.74 21.61 10.76
CA GLY A 147 -10.49 22.37 11.98
C GLY A 147 -9.63 21.62 13.01
N ASN A 148 -9.86 20.32 13.18
CA ASN A 148 -9.10 19.46 14.10
C ASN A 148 -8.85 18.11 13.43
N SER A 149 -7.65 17.92 12.90
CA SER A 149 -7.22 16.63 12.35
C SER A 149 -7.04 15.61 13.47
N GLY A 150 -7.53 14.37 13.25
CA GLY A 150 -7.37 13.32 14.24
C GLY A 150 -8.24 12.09 14.00
N ALA A 151 -8.22 11.19 14.99
CA ALA A 151 -9.02 9.97 14.98
C ALA A 151 -10.36 10.22 15.69
N ILE A 152 -11.44 9.82 15.04
CA ILE A 152 -12.81 9.87 15.55
C ILE A 152 -13.33 8.45 15.63
N ARG A 153 -14.00 8.10 16.74
CA ARG A 153 -14.60 6.77 16.86
C ARG A 153 -15.63 6.54 15.74
N TYR A 154 -15.51 5.39 15.09
CA TYR A 154 -16.48 4.97 14.07
C TYR A 154 -17.89 4.87 14.70
N SER A 155 -18.86 5.42 13.99
CA SER A 155 -20.28 5.33 14.33
C SER A 155 -21.02 4.74 13.13
N PRO A 156 -21.74 3.60 13.31
CA PRO A 156 -22.46 2.99 12.20
C PRO A 156 -23.47 3.93 11.56
N ASN A 157 -23.65 3.82 10.25
CA ASN A 157 -24.62 4.57 9.44
C ASN A 157 -24.39 6.09 9.40
N MET A 158 -23.21 6.57 9.79
CA MET A 158 -22.81 7.97 9.63
C MET A 158 -22.05 8.16 8.31
N ASP A 159 -22.35 9.27 7.63
CA ASP A 159 -21.72 9.65 6.39
C ASP A 159 -20.38 10.40 6.60
N ILE A 160 -19.71 10.71 5.52
CA ILE A 160 -18.43 11.44 5.54
C ILE A 160 -18.59 12.82 6.18
N GLU A 161 -19.70 13.51 5.91
CA GLU A 161 -19.95 14.86 6.45
C GLU A 161 -20.06 14.88 7.97
N PHE A 162 -20.63 13.83 8.58
CA PHE A 162 -20.64 13.68 10.02
C PHE A 162 -19.23 13.73 10.62
N TYR A 163 -18.28 12.99 10.03
CA TYR A 163 -16.91 12.95 10.53
C TYR A 163 -16.15 14.25 10.28
N ILE A 164 -16.37 14.90 9.13
CA ILE A 164 -15.81 16.20 8.83
C ILE A 164 -16.31 17.24 9.83
N ASN A 165 -17.61 17.27 10.14
CA ASN A 165 -18.20 18.17 11.13
C ASN A 165 -17.67 17.90 12.55
N LYS A 166 -17.47 16.62 12.91
CA LYS A 166 -16.82 16.23 14.17
C LYS A 166 -15.37 16.71 14.26
N ALA A 167 -14.68 16.79 13.13
CA ALA A 167 -13.34 17.37 13.01
C ALA A 167 -13.33 18.90 12.96
N GLY A 168 -14.45 19.57 13.23
CA GLY A 168 -14.56 21.04 13.23
C GLY A 168 -14.86 21.68 11.88
N GLY A 169 -15.31 20.86 10.90
CA GLY A 169 -15.64 21.32 9.56
C GLY A 169 -14.41 21.61 8.70
N TYR A 170 -14.67 22.03 7.46
CA TYR A 170 -13.62 22.48 6.55
C TYR A 170 -13.03 23.81 6.98
N LEU A 171 -11.72 23.99 6.83
CA LEU A 171 -11.09 25.29 6.93
C LEU A 171 -11.50 26.19 5.74
N ARG A 172 -11.39 27.51 5.94
CA ARG A 172 -11.70 28.48 4.87
C ARG A 172 -10.78 28.40 3.65
N THR A 173 -9.69 27.65 3.77
CA THR A 173 -8.68 27.38 2.74
C THR A 173 -8.91 26.08 1.99
N ALA A 174 -9.94 25.31 2.39
CA ALA A 174 -10.28 24.02 1.78
C ALA A 174 -11.04 24.17 0.45
#